data_4b8cda1299ddee799258723d7c88b425
#
_entry.id   4b8cda1299ddee799258723d7c88b425
#
_cell.length_a   1.000
_cell.length_b   1.000
_cell.length_c   1.000
_cell.angle_alpha   90.00
_cell.angle_beta   90.00
_cell.angle_gamma   90.00
#
_symmetry.space_group_name_H-M   'P 1'
#
loop_
_entity.id
_entity.type
_entity.pdbx_description
1 polymer ?
#
loop_
_entity_poly.entity_id
_entity_poly.type
_entity_poly.pdbx_seq_one_letter_code
_entity_poly.pdbx_strand_id
1 'polypeptide(L)'
;MALGIDTATPRDGTRRNPFQQDSTRFKGQAADTVGETLAGGDNDVDAGTTAIMGETGESLPQVTQGGEVQMTLHQVNGDGGGPYSCAINDDATAAVCNSFTLSSHLYRTLIESPLCQTWTDIRVTDMPPGENSRSRDTQTSEQALTAAVPANQACTGTVAGQENVCLVRCMNDANAGPFGGVVPVQMVQPGAANATTPAAAAPAPAAARAAEARRNFARYVAAKEKELQKLKKRSYL
;
A
#
# COMPACT_ATOMS: atom_id res chain seq x y z
N MET A 1 -0.64 -4.94 6.89
CA MET A 1 -1.69 -4.83 5.86
C MET A 1 -1.25 -3.84 4.80
N ALA A 2 -1.76 -3.95 3.55
CA ALA A 2 -1.55 -2.92 2.53
C ALA A 2 -2.62 -1.83 2.61
N LEU A 3 -2.32 -0.65 2.05
CA LEU A 3 -3.26 0.47 1.95
C LEU A 3 -4.53 0.05 1.17
N GLY A 4 -5.68 0.51 1.62
CA GLY A 4 -6.97 0.25 0.97
C GLY A 4 -7.57 -1.15 1.21
N ILE A 5 -6.88 -2.03 1.94
CA ILE A 5 -7.42 -3.34 2.31
C ILE A 5 -8.50 -3.17 3.38
N ASP A 6 -9.62 -3.86 3.16
CA ASP A 6 -10.73 -3.97 4.11
C ASP A 6 -10.84 -5.43 4.58
N THR A 7 -10.55 -5.69 5.85
CA THR A 7 -10.61 -7.04 6.44
C THR A 7 -12.02 -7.63 6.47
N ALA A 8 -13.06 -6.80 6.30
CA ALA A 8 -14.44 -7.24 6.19
C ALA A 8 -14.83 -7.71 4.77
N THR A 9 -14.02 -7.39 3.76
CA THR A 9 -14.25 -7.84 2.39
C THR A 9 -14.09 -9.36 2.31
N PRO A 10 -15.11 -10.12 1.85
CA PRO A 10 -15.02 -11.57 1.70
C PRO A 10 -13.90 -11.98 0.74
N ARG A 11 -13.15 -13.04 1.08
CA ARG A 11 -12.05 -13.58 0.27
C ARG A 11 -12.46 -14.81 -0.56
N ASP A 12 -13.71 -15.22 -0.47
CA ASP A 12 -14.30 -16.37 -1.14
C ASP A 12 -15.14 -15.93 -2.34
N GLY A 13 -14.54 -15.51 -3.40
CA GLY A 13 -15.30 -15.01 -4.54
C GLY A 13 -15.57 -16.02 -5.64
N THR A 14 -16.26 -15.57 -6.68
CA THR A 14 -16.52 -16.34 -7.89
C THR A 14 -15.94 -15.64 -9.12
N ARG A 15 -15.71 -16.37 -10.20
CA ARG A 15 -15.15 -15.84 -11.46
C ARG A 15 -15.92 -14.65 -12.06
N ARG A 16 -17.17 -14.41 -11.65
CA ARG A 16 -18.08 -13.46 -12.32
C ARG A 16 -18.41 -12.22 -11.51
N ASN A 17 -18.17 -12.24 -10.20
CA ASN A 17 -18.43 -11.09 -9.35
C ASN A 17 -17.11 -10.49 -8.91
N PRO A 18 -16.99 -9.17 -8.91
CA PRO A 18 -15.85 -8.48 -8.31
C PRO A 18 -15.96 -8.63 -6.78
N PHE A 19 -15.65 -9.81 -6.30
CA PHE A 19 -15.72 -10.21 -4.90
C PHE A 19 -14.63 -9.58 -4.06
N GLN A 20 -13.66 -8.98 -4.71
CA GLN A 20 -12.53 -8.36 -4.06
C GLN A 20 -12.52 -6.86 -4.36
N GLN A 21 -13.41 -6.14 -3.73
CA GLN A 21 -13.58 -4.69 -3.93
C GLN A 21 -12.39 -3.88 -3.42
N ASP A 22 -11.61 -4.43 -2.49
CA ASP A 22 -10.41 -3.83 -1.91
C ASP A 22 -9.10 -4.27 -2.58
N SER A 23 -9.14 -4.97 -3.70
CA SER A 23 -7.95 -5.26 -4.50
C SER A 23 -7.34 -3.95 -5.03
N THR A 24 -6.05 -3.75 -4.75
CA THR A 24 -5.32 -2.58 -5.27
C THR A 24 -4.91 -2.80 -6.72
N ARG A 25 -5.17 -1.78 -7.54
CA ARG A 25 -4.80 -1.72 -8.95
C ARG A 25 -3.97 -0.46 -9.21
N PHE A 26 -2.94 -0.60 -10.04
CA PHE A 26 -2.06 0.50 -10.46
C PHE A 26 -2.31 0.84 -11.93
N LYS A 27 -3.33 1.67 -12.21
CA LYS A 27 -3.75 2.00 -13.58
C LYS A 27 -4.12 3.47 -13.73
N GLY A 28 -3.88 4.04 -14.91
CA GLY A 28 -4.21 5.44 -15.17
C GLY A 28 -3.42 6.39 -14.28
N GLN A 29 -4.11 7.28 -13.56
CA GLN A 29 -3.47 8.22 -12.63
C GLN A 29 -2.91 7.55 -11.38
N ALA A 30 -3.42 6.38 -11.02
CA ALA A 30 -2.95 5.60 -9.87
C ALA A 30 -1.73 4.72 -10.18
N ALA A 31 -1.25 4.67 -11.44
CA ALA A 31 -0.16 3.80 -11.87
C ALA A 31 1.14 4.05 -11.12
N ASP A 32 1.45 5.32 -10.89
CA ASP A 32 2.73 5.75 -10.32
C ASP A 32 2.63 6.12 -8.83
N THR A 33 1.47 5.98 -8.21
CA THR A 33 1.19 6.35 -6.82
C THR A 33 1.07 5.12 -5.92
N VAL A 34 0.19 5.18 -4.94
CA VAL A 34 -0.14 4.06 -4.03
C VAL A 34 -1.32 3.21 -4.51
N GLY A 35 -1.74 3.40 -5.77
CA GLY A 35 -2.81 2.63 -6.38
C GLY A 35 -4.21 3.08 -5.98
N GLU A 36 -5.19 2.39 -6.54
CA GLU A 36 -6.62 2.59 -6.28
C GLU A 36 -7.32 1.26 -5.96
N THR A 37 -8.43 1.29 -5.24
CA THR A 37 -9.33 0.14 -5.07
C THR A 37 -10.69 0.42 -5.70
N LEU A 38 -11.42 -0.63 -6.08
CA LEU A 38 -12.76 -0.47 -6.68
C LEU A 38 -13.74 0.20 -5.71
N ALA A 39 -13.70 -0.17 -4.44
CA ALA A 39 -14.60 0.37 -3.42
C ALA A 39 -14.16 1.75 -2.91
N GLY A 40 -12.86 1.96 -2.73
CA GLY A 40 -12.29 3.14 -2.07
C GLY A 40 -11.83 4.24 -3.02
N GLY A 41 -11.65 3.94 -4.32
CA GLY A 41 -10.97 4.85 -5.26
C GLY A 41 -9.48 4.94 -4.96
N ASP A 42 -8.89 6.13 -5.19
CA ASP A 42 -7.47 6.38 -4.94
C ASP A 42 -7.12 6.12 -3.48
N ASN A 43 -6.08 5.33 -3.25
CA ASN A 43 -5.55 5.11 -1.92
C ASN A 43 -4.89 6.39 -1.39
N ASP A 44 -5.03 6.60 -0.07
CA ASP A 44 -4.39 7.69 0.65
C ASP A 44 -3.38 7.12 1.65
N VAL A 45 -2.18 7.68 1.69
CA VAL A 45 -1.10 7.15 2.53
C VAL A 45 -1.41 7.34 4.01
N ASP A 46 -1.81 8.55 4.41
CA ASP A 46 -2.01 8.88 5.82
C ASP A 46 -3.28 8.23 6.39
N ALA A 47 -4.41 8.40 5.67
CA ALA A 47 -5.67 7.79 6.07
C ALA A 47 -5.63 6.25 6.02
N GLY A 48 -5.00 5.69 4.98
CA GLY A 48 -4.83 4.24 4.86
C GLY A 48 -3.92 3.66 5.93
N THR A 49 -2.83 4.34 6.27
CA THR A 49 -1.94 3.94 7.37
C THR A 49 -2.66 4.01 8.72
N THR A 50 -3.43 5.07 8.97
CA THR A 50 -4.26 5.20 10.18
C THR A 50 -5.25 4.04 10.29
N ALA A 51 -5.89 3.65 9.19
CA ALA A 51 -6.82 2.52 9.15
C ALA A 51 -6.11 1.19 9.47
N ILE A 52 -4.92 0.94 8.89
CA ILE A 52 -4.09 -0.23 9.17
C ILE A 52 -3.75 -0.30 10.66
N MET A 53 -3.27 0.79 11.24
CA MET A 53 -2.90 0.85 12.66
C MET A 53 -4.11 0.58 13.57
N GLY A 54 -5.28 1.08 13.23
CA GLY A 54 -6.51 0.80 13.96
C GLY A 54 -6.88 -0.69 13.97
N GLU A 55 -6.50 -1.45 12.95
CA GLU A 55 -6.74 -2.90 12.86
C GLU A 55 -5.61 -3.75 13.47
N THR A 56 -4.36 -3.30 13.34
CA THR A 56 -3.19 -4.08 13.75
C THR A 56 -2.68 -3.78 15.16
N GLY A 57 -3.23 -2.78 15.85
CA GLY A 57 -2.88 -2.44 17.22
C GLY A 57 -1.89 -1.29 17.34
N GLU A 58 -2.09 -0.22 16.56
CA GLU A 58 -1.37 1.07 16.63
C GLU A 58 0.13 1.00 16.29
N SER A 59 0.59 -0.07 15.66
CA SER A 59 1.97 -0.21 15.21
C SER A 59 2.06 -0.61 13.74
N LEU A 60 3.07 -0.12 13.06
CA LEU A 60 3.43 -0.55 11.71
C LEU A 60 4.32 -1.79 11.73
N PRO A 61 4.36 -2.60 10.65
CA PRO A 61 5.36 -3.62 10.49
C PRO A 61 6.76 -3.00 10.59
N GLN A 62 7.59 -3.58 11.44
CA GLN A 62 8.95 -3.08 11.65
C GLN A 62 9.94 -3.82 10.77
N VAL A 63 10.91 -3.09 10.24
CA VAL A 63 11.95 -3.61 9.36
C VAL A 63 13.29 -2.97 9.71
N THR A 64 14.37 -3.70 9.49
CA THR A 64 15.74 -3.22 9.66
C THR A 64 16.43 -3.04 8.31
N GLN A 65 17.48 -2.25 8.27
CA GLN A 65 18.37 -2.21 7.11
C GLN A 65 18.92 -3.60 6.80
N GLY A 66 18.89 -4.00 5.54
CA GLY A 66 19.32 -5.34 5.10
C GLY A 66 18.37 -6.47 5.50
N GLY A 67 17.24 -6.17 6.14
CA GLY A 67 16.20 -7.14 6.49
C GLY A 67 15.26 -7.44 5.33
N GLU A 68 14.10 -8.01 5.65
CA GLU A 68 13.10 -8.40 4.66
C GLU A 68 11.69 -7.98 5.11
N VAL A 69 10.85 -7.64 4.15
CA VAL A 69 9.41 -7.44 4.33
C VAL A 69 8.70 -8.71 3.85
N GLN A 70 8.15 -9.46 4.78
CA GLN A 70 7.37 -10.66 4.50
C GLN A 70 5.89 -10.28 4.42
N MET A 71 5.25 -10.65 3.33
CA MET A 71 3.87 -10.32 3.04
C MET A 71 3.10 -11.57 2.63
N THR A 72 1.80 -11.57 2.91
CA THR A 72 0.87 -12.56 2.38
C THR A 72 0.02 -11.88 1.32
N LEU A 73 0.10 -12.38 0.09
CA LEU A 73 -0.69 -11.95 -1.03
C LEU A 73 -1.92 -12.85 -1.15
N HIS A 74 -3.12 -12.29 -1.09
CA HIS A 74 -4.33 -13.01 -1.47
C HIS A 74 -4.55 -12.91 -2.98
N GLN A 75 -4.41 -14.02 -3.68
CA GLN A 75 -4.66 -14.06 -5.11
C GLN A 75 -6.16 -14.26 -5.39
N VAL A 76 -6.81 -13.23 -5.92
CA VAL A 76 -8.25 -13.22 -6.19
C VAL A 76 -8.63 -14.13 -7.37
N ASN A 77 -7.92 -14.00 -8.48
CA ASN A 77 -8.18 -14.74 -9.73
C ASN A 77 -6.88 -15.00 -10.50
N GLY A 78 -6.99 -15.55 -11.71
CA GLY A 78 -5.83 -15.91 -12.52
C GLY A 78 -4.86 -14.77 -12.82
N ASP A 79 -5.31 -13.51 -12.85
CA ASP A 79 -4.48 -12.35 -13.20
C ASP A 79 -3.69 -11.81 -11.98
N GLY A 80 -3.87 -12.41 -10.79
CA GLY A 80 -3.11 -12.11 -9.58
C GLY A 80 -1.87 -13.01 -9.39
N GLY A 81 -1.44 -13.77 -10.39
CA GLY A 81 -0.22 -14.56 -10.33
C GLY A 81 1.05 -13.74 -10.49
N GLY A 82 2.21 -14.39 -10.22
CA GLY A 82 3.53 -13.78 -10.42
C GLY A 82 3.97 -13.74 -11.89
N PRO A 83 5.13 -13.15 -12.18
CA PRO A 83 6.03 -12.53 -11.20
C PRO A 83 5.55 -11.17 -10.70
N TYR A 84 6.07 -10.76 -9.53
CA TYR A 84 5.89 -9.46 -8.92
C TYR A 84 7.20 -8.67 -8.93
N SER A 85 7.12 -7.38 -9.18
CA SER A 85 8.19 -6.42 -8.91
C SER A 85 7.87 -5.63 -7.64
N CYS A 86 8.90 -5.35 -6.83
CA CYS A 86 8.73 -4.54 -5.63
C CYS A 86 9.67 -3.33 -5.68
N ALA A 87 9.21 -2.22 -5.13
CA ALA A 87 9.98 -1.00 -4.99
C ALA A 87 9.70 -0.34 -3.64
N ILE A 88 10.67 0.42 -3.14
CA ILE A 88 10.58 1.16 -1.88
C ILE A 88 10.64 2.66 -2.13
N ASN A 89 9.82 3.41 -1.40
CA ASN A 89 9.84 4.87 -1.36
C ASN A 89 10.23 5.29 0.06
N ASP A 90 11.29 6.08 0.20
CA ASP A 90 11.96 6.34 1.47
C ASP A 90 11.38 7.50 2.28
N ASP A 91 10.62 8.39 1.64
CA ASP A 91 9.98 9.53 2.32
C ASP A 91 8.48 9.35 2.59
N ALA A 92 7.94 8.21 2.20
CA ALA A 92 6.53 7.83 2.34
C ALA A 92 5.52 8.83 1.70
N THR A 93 5.96 9.69 0.78
CA THR A 93 5.08 10.61 0.06
C THR A 93 4.39 9.96 -1.13
N ALA A 94 4.96 8.85 -1.65
CA ALA A 94 4.57 8.23 -2.92
C ALA A 94 4.56 9.21 -4.10
N ALA A 95 5.25 10.35 -3.97
CA ALA A 95 5.28 11.37 -5.00
C ALA A 95 6.01 10.86 -6.24
N VAL A 96 5.46 11.13 -7.41
CA VAL A 96 6.06 10.84 -8.70
C VAL A 96 6.57 12.12 -9.32
N CYS A 97 7.81 12.09 -9.72
CA CYS A 97 8.40 13.15 -10.50
C CYS A 97 7.89 13.08 -11.93
N ASN A 98 6.72 13.63 -12.19
CA ASN A 98 6.31 13.87 -13.56
C ASN A 98 7.21 14.96 -14.14
N SER A 99 8.18 14.57 -14.95
CA SER A 99 8.97 15.50 -15.77
C SER A 99 8.06 16.13 -16.82
N PHE A 100 7.21 17.06 -16.39
CA PHE A 100 6.55 17.96 -17.34
C PHE A 100 7.64 18.79 -18.01
N THR A 101 7.68 18.72 -19.31
CA THR A 101 8.55 19.47 -20.23
C THR A 101 8.60 20.95 -19.88
N LEU A 102 9.53 21.32 -19.01
CA LEU A 102 10.01 22.69 -18.85
C LEU A 102 11.39 22.79 -19.50
N SER A 103 11.59 23.89 -20.23
CA SER A 103 12.78 24.27 -20.97
C SER A 103 14.09 23.77 -20.35
N SER A 104 14.99 23.26 -21.17
CA SER A 104 16.20 22.49 -20.87
C SER A 104 17.13 23.02 -19.77
N HIS A 105 17.02 24.27 -19.35
CA HIS A 105 17.86 24.88 -18.31
C HIS A 105 17.27 24.74 -16.90
N LEU A 106 15.95 24.72 -16.76
CA LEU A 106 15.25 24.51 -15.47
C LEU A 106 15.14 23.03 -15.11
N TYR A 107 15.24 22.15 -16.09
CA TYR A 107 15.16 20.71 -15.94
C TYR A 107 16.22 20.12 -15.01
N ARG A 108 17.46 20.61 -15.09
CA ARG A 108 18.58 20.10 -14.27
C ARG A 108 18.47 20.46 -12.80
N THR A 109 17.84 21.62 -12.49
CA THR A 109 17.69 22.10 -11.11
C THR A 109 16.52 21.46 -10.39
N LEU A 110 15.51 20.96 -11.12
CA LEU A 110 14.31 20.32 -10.53
C LEU A 110 14.50 18.83 -10.25
N ILE A 111 15.40 18.15 -10.99
CA ILE A 111 15.75 16.74 -10.72
C ILE A 111 16.60 16.61 -9.45
N GLU A 112 17.34 17.65 -9.09
CA GLU A 112 18.11 17.73 -7.84
C GLU A 112 17.28 18.31 -6.68
N SER A 113 15.98 18.57 -6.87
CA SER A 113 15.10 19.02 -5.80
C SER A 113 14.86 17.88 -4.81
N PRO A 114 15.13 18.09 -3.52
CA PRO A 114 14.88 17.07 -2.48
C PRO A 114 13.39 16.69 -2.33
N LEU A 115 12.51 17.29 -3.12
CA LEU A 115 11.07 17.01 -3.14
C LEU A 115 10.67 15.96 -4.18
N CYS A 116 11.64 15.38 -4.90
CA CYS A 116 11.39 14.41 -5.96
C CYS A 116 11.91 13.04 -5.54
N GLN A 117 11.21 12.36 -4.69
CA GLN A 117 11.54 11.00 -4.28
C GLN A 117 10.94 9.99 -5.27
N THR A 118 11.77 9.06 -5.70
CA THR A 118 11.40 8.02 -6.65
C THR A 118 11.21 6.67 -5.93
N TRP A 119 10.45 5.80 -6.54
CA TRP A 119 10.41 4.41 -6.17
C TRP A 119 11.72 3.74 -6.59
N THR A 120 12.43 3.15 -5.64
CA THR A 120 13.67 2.40 -5.88
C THR A 120 13.35 0.92 -5.90
N ASP A 121 13.70 0.23 -6.99
CA ASP A 121 13.46 -1.21 -7.12
C ASP A 121 14.21 -1.99 -6.04
N ILE A 122 13.54 -2.96 -5.44
CA ILE A 122 14.10 -3.87 -4.44
C ILE A 122 13.89 -5.33 -4.86
N ARG A 123 14.81 -6.18 -4.44
CA ARG A 123 14.79 -7.58 -4.84
C ARG A 123 13.66 -8.35 -4.15
N VAL A 124 12.88 -9.09 -4.91
CA VAL A 124 11.94 -10.08 -4.40
C VAL A 124 12.70 -11.38 -4.11
N THR A 125 12.59 -11.90 -2.89
CA THR A 125 13.30 -13.11 -2.43
C THR A 125 12.40 -14.32 -2.34
N ASP A 126 11.10 -14.13 -2.12
CA ASP A 126 10.08 -15.17 -2.24
C ASP A 126 8.96 -14.68 -3.16
N MET A 127 8.67 -15.44 -4.19
CA MET A 127 7.85 -15.01 -5.32
C MET A 127 6.59 -15.87 -5.43
N PRO A 128 5.39 -15.25 -5.45
CA PRO A 128 4.16 -15.96 -5.77
C PRO A 128 4.25 -16.71 -7.11
N PRO A 129 3.69 -17.92 -7.21
CA PRO A 129 3.72 -18.68 -8.44
C PRO A 129 2.93 -18.01 -9.56
N GLY A 130 3.39 -18.22 -10.79
CA GLY A 130 2.72 -17.70 -11.98
C GLY A 130 3.70 -17.42 -13.12
N GLU A 131 3.16 -17.27 -14.30
CA GLU A 131 3.88 -16.88 -15.50
C GLU A 131 3.12 -15.77 -16.21
N ASN A 132 3.82 -14.73 -16.65
CA ASN A 132 3.22 -13.55 -17.27
C ASN A 132 2.05 -12.96 -16.44
N SER A 133 2.26 -12.85 -15.12
CA SER A 133 1.27 -12.35 -14.15
C SER A 133 -0.01 -13.18 -14.05
N ARG A 134 0.08 -14.47 -14.37
CA ARG A 134 -1.06 -15.38 -14.38
C ARG A 134 -0.74 -16.71 -13.67
N SER A 135 -1.66 -17.11 -12.79
CA SER A 135 -1.69 -18.44 -12.22
C SER A 135 -3.14 -18.86 -12.04
N ARG A 136 -3.52 -19.98 -12.65
CA ARG A 136 -4.89 -20.52 -12.52
C ARG A 136 -5.02 -21.50 -11.36
N ASP A 137 -3.92 -22.10 -10.98
CA ASP A 137 -3.90 -23.18 -9.98
C ASP A 137 -3.92 -22.63 -8.55
N THR A 138 -3.58 -21.35 -8.38
CA THR A 138 -3.48 -20.67 -7.09
C THR A 138 -4.55 -19.59 -6.87
N GLN A 139 -5.62 -19.61 -7.68
CA GLN A 139 -6.74 -18.67 -7.50
C GLN A 139 -7.41 -18.86 -6.15
N THR A 140 -7.85 -17.76 -5.53
CA THR A 140 -8.51 -17.74 -4.22
C THR A 140 -7.66 -18.35 -3.10
N SER A 141 -6.34 -18.17 -3.17
CA SER A 141 -5.43 -18.68 -2.15
C SER A 141 -4.40 -17.64 -1.71
N GLU A 142 -3.82 -17.89 -0.56
CA GLU A 142 -2.76 -17.08 0.02
C GLU A 142 -1.40 -17.51 -0.54
N GLN A 143 -0.58 -16.54 -0.92
CA GLN A 143 0.75 -16.73 -1.47
C GLN A 143 1.78 -15.90 -0.69
N ALA A 144 2.94 -16.47 -0.43
CA ALA A 144 4.04 -15.71 0.16
C ALA A 144 4.65 -14.76 -0.86
N LEU A 145 4.98 -13.55 -0.43
CA LEU A 145 5.73 -12.57 -1.19
C LEU A 145 6.70 -11.87 -0.24
N THR A 146 8.00 -12.01 -0.49
CA THR A 146 9.02 -11.41 0.36
C THR A 146 9.91 -10.48 -0.46
N ALA A 147 10.15 -9.29 0.05
CA ALA A 147 11.02 -8.28 -0.56
C ALA A 147 12.18 -7.92 0.37
N ALA A 148 13.41 -7.90 -0.17
CA ALA A 148 14.61 -7.56 0.58
C ALA A 148 14.74 -6.04 0.72
N VAL A 149 14.99 -5.56 1.92
CA VAL A 149 15.30 -4.15 2.20
C VAL A 149 16.79 -3.91 1.96
N PRO A 150 17.18 -2.87 1.19
CA PRO A 150 18.59 -2.55 0.99
C PRO A 150 19.34 -2.32 2.31
N ALA A 151 20.61 -2.72 2.37
CA ALA A 151 21.43 -2.58 3.58
C ALA A 151 21.73 -1.12 3.97
N ASN A 152 21.60 -0.21 3.01
CA ASN A 152 21.76 1.23 3.20
C ASN A 152 20.44 2.01 3.15
N GLN A 153 19.29 1.32 3.23
CA GLN A 153 18.00 1.97 3.20
C GLN A 153 17.84 2.90 4.41
N ALA A 154 17.35 4.11 4.14
CA ALA A 154 16.87 5.03 5.15
C ALA A 154 15.38 5.28 4.91
N CYS A 155 14.59 5.34 5.97
CA CYS A 155 13.20 5.77 5.91
C CYS A 155 13.09 7.11 6.63
N THR A 156 12.61 8.13 5.94
CA THR A 156 12.52 9.51 6.45
C THR A 156 11.09 10.02 6.54
N GLY A 157 10.13 9.22 6.05
CA GLY A 157 8.73 9.59 6.05
C GLY A 157 8.13 9.69 7.45
N THR A 158 7.11 10.55 7.56
CA THR A 158 6.25 10.65 8.74
C THR A 158 4.81 10.48 8.27
N VAL A 159 4.14 9.42 8.72
CA VAL A 159 2.78 9.05 8.29
C VAL A 159 1.97 8.60 9.50
N ALA A 160 0.74 9.10 9.63
CA ALA A 160 -0.15 8.78 10.73
C ALA A 160 0.50 8.95 12.12
N GLY A 161 1.40 9.94 12.26
CA GLY A 161 2.14 10.21 13.48
C GLY A 161 3.31 9.26 13.77
N GLN A 162 3.61 8.33 12.84
CA GLN A 162 4.78 7.45 12.92
C GLN A 162 5.94 8.03 12.12
N GLU A 163 7.12 8.04 12.72
CA GLU A 163 8.36 8.48 12.08
C GLU A 163 9.16 7.30 11.51
N ASN A 164 10.11 7.59 10.63
CA ASN A 164 10.97 6.59 9.96
C ASN A 164 10.16 5.58 9.13
N VAL A 165 9.14 6.05 8.43
CA VAL A 165 8.27 5.23 7.59
C VAL A 165 8.76 5.25 6.14
N CYS A 166 8.84 4.06 5.55
CA CYS A 166 8.94 3.84 4.11
C CYS A 166 7.63 3.22 3.59
N LEU A 167 7.40 3.34 2.30
CA LEU A 167 6.37 2.57 1.60
C LEU A 167 7.02 1.48 0.75
N VAL A 168 6.54 0.26 0.86
CA VAL A 168 6.94 -0.86 0.00
C VAL A 168 5.77 -1.17 -0.93
N ARG A 169 5.97 -0.97 -2.24
CA ARG A 169 5.00 -1.25 -3.29
C ARG A 169 5.41 -2.51 -4.03
N CYS A 170 4.52 -3.48 -4.11
CA CYS A 170 4.70 -4.66 -4.95
C CYS A 170 3.54 -4.77 -5.92
N MET A 171 3.84 -5.06 -7.20
CA MET A 171 2.82 -5.21 -8.25
C MET A 171 3.28 -6.21 -9.30
N ASN A 172 2.31 -6.86 -9.94
CA ASN A 172 2.54 -7.67 -11.15
C ASN A 172 2.27 -6.85 -12.42
N ASP A 173 2.46 -7.47 -13.61
CA ASP A 173 2.26 -6.82 -14.91
C ASP A 173 0.97 -7.28 -15.61
N ALA A 174 -0.06 -7.69 -14.87
CA ALA A 174 -1.30 -8.15 -15.46
C ALA A 174 -2.00 -7.04 -16.28
N ASN A 175 -2.43 -7.35 -17.50
CA ASN A 175 -3.11 -6.36 -18.37
C ASN A 175 -4.39 -5.78 -17.77
N ALA A 176 -5.11 -6.55 -16.94
CA ALA A 176 -6.31 -6.11 -16.25
C ALA A 176 -6.00 -5.20 -15.03
N GLY A 177 -4.73 -5.27 -14.54
CA GLY A 177 -4.18 -4.47 -13.45
C GLY A 177 -3.27 -3.35 -13.97
N PRO A 178 -1.98 -3.31 -13.57
CA PRO A 178 -1.28 -4.17 -12.59
C PRO A 178 -1.97 -4.29 -11.23
N PHE A 179 -1.85 -5.47 -10.60
CA PHE A 179 -2.41 -5.71 -9.27
C PHE A 179 -1.32 -5.89 -8.23
N GLY A 180 -1.61 -5.53 -6.98
CA GLY A 180 -0.68 -5.68 -5.88
C GLY A 180 -1.11 -4.89 -4.65
N GLY A 181 -0.16 -4.15 -4.06
CA GLY A 181 -0.44 -3.31 -2.91
C GLY A 181 0.75 -2.49 -2.46
N VAL A 182 0.49 -1.56 -1.55
CA VAL A 182 1.51 -0.73 -0.88
C VAL A 182 1.39 -0.95 0.62
N VAL A 183 2.51 -1.30 1.26
CA VAL A 183 2.61 -1.54 2.70
C VAL A 183 3.48 -0.47 3.33
N PRO A 184 2.96 0.34 4.28
CA PRO A 184 3.79 1.19 5.11
C PRO A 184 4.59 0.32 6.09
N VAL A 185 5.90 0.56 6.19
CA VAL A 185 6.81 -0.12 7.09
C VAL A 185 7.64 0.88 7.88
N GLN A 186 7.90 0.60 9.15
CA GLN A 186 8.70 1.46 10.01
C GLN A 186 10.12 0.92 10.13
N MET A 187 11.11 1.75 9.81
CA MET A 187 12.51 1.39 9.98
C MET A 187 12.92 1.49 11.44
N VAL A 188 13.43 0.40 11.98
CA VAL A 188 13.98 0.34 13.34
C VAL A 188 15.48 0.03 13.30
N GLN A 189 16.22 0.54 14.28
CA GLN A 189 17.66 0.26 14.41
C GLN A 189 17.87 -1.21 14.85
N PRO A 190 18.88 -1.90 14.33
CA PRO A 190 19.26 -3.21 14.81
C PRO A 190 19.54 -3.17 16.33
N GLY A 191 18.77 -3.92 17.10
CA GLY A 191 18.85 -3.93 18.56
C GLY A 191 17.76 -3.15 19.29
N ALA A 192 16.99 -2.31 18.64
CA ALA A 192 15.83 -1.61 19.24
C ALA A 192 14.60 -2.53 19.42
N ALA A 193 14.59 -3.70 18.83
CA ALA A 193 13.48 -4.66 18.90
C ALA A 193 13.20 -5.23 20.30
N ASN A 194 13.96 -4.81 21.35
CA ASN A 194 13.78 -5.21 22.75
C ASN A 194 13.64 -4.05 23.73
N ALA A 195 13.39 -2.82 23.28
CA ALA A 195 12.96 -1.75 24.17
C ALA A 195 11.48 -1.96 24.47
N THR A 196 11.22 -2.63 25.57
CA THR A 196 9.97 -2.79 26.32
C THR A 196 8.79 -1.98 25.77
N THR A 197 7.93 -2.66 25.04
CA THR A 197 6.54 -2.18 24.89
C THR A 197 6.00 -1.96 26.30
N PRO A 198 5.50 -0.78 26.66
CA PRO A 198 4.71 -0.64 27.88
C PRO A 198 3.61 -1.69 27.81
N ALA A 199 3.40 -2.43 28.89
CA ALA A 199 2.38 -3.47 28.95
C ALA A 199 1.06 -2.90 28.39
N ALA A 200 0.70 -3.33 27.19
CA ALA A 200 -0.51 -2.90 26.54
C ALA A 200 -1.68 -3.28 27.44
N ALA A 201 -2.49 -2.30 27.77
CA ALA A 201 -3.81 -2.56 28.31
C ALA A 201 -4.47 -3.63 27.43
N ALA A 202 -5.07 -4.64 28.06
CA ALA A 202 -5.63 -5.80 27.37
C ALA A 202 -6.44 -5.34 26.15
N PRO A 203 -6.19 -5.89 24.97
CA PRO A 203 -6.82 -5.42 23.75
C PRO A 203 -8.33 -5.53 23.86
N ALA A 204 -9.03 -4.47 23.51
CA ALA A 204 -10.49 -4.51 23.40
C ALA A 204 -10.90 -5.71 22.53
N PRO A 205 -12.02 -6.38 22.83
CA PRO A 205 -12.47 -7.57 22.09
C PRO A 205 -12.50 -7.29 20.57
N ALA A 206 -12.03 -8.23 19.77
CA ALA A 206 -11.92 -8.09 18.30
C ALA A 206 -13.20 -7.53 17.64
N ALA A 207 -14.38 -7.87 18.18
CA ALA A 207 -15.65 -7.33 17.74
C ALA A 207 -15.81 -5.82 17.96
N ALA A 208 -15.22 -5.25 19.03
CA ALA A 208 -15.30 -3.81 19.29
C ALA A 208 -14.37 -3.02 18.36
N ARG A 209 -13.19 -3.58 18.05
CA ARG A 209 -12.22 -2.99 17.11
C ARG A 209 -12.77 -2.99 15.68
N ALA A 210 -13.34 -4.12 15.25
CA ALA A 210 -13.99 -4.24 13.94
C ALA A 210 -15.18 -3.26 13.80
N ALA A 211 -15.94 -3.02 14.86
CA ALA A 211 -17.03 -2.06 14.86
C ALA A 211 -16.55 -0.59 14.78
N GLU A 212 -15.38 -0.30 15.35
CA GLU A 212 -14.80 1.04 15.29
C GLU A 212 -14.15 1.31 13.94
N ALA A 213 -13.41 0.36 13.40
CA ALA A 213 -12.86 0.42 12.04
C ALA A 213 -13.96 0.62 10.99
N ARG A 214 -15.09 -0.12 11.09
CA ARG A 214 -16.26 0.08 10.22
C ARG A 214 -16.84 1.49 10.33
N ARG A 215 -16.91 2.06 11.53
CA ARG A 215 -17.39 3.43 11.72
C ARG A 215 -16.46 4.46 11.11
N ASN A 216 -15.14 4.27 11.23
CA ASN A 216 -14.14 5.16 10.68
C ASN A 216 -14.13 5.08 9.15
N PHE A 217 -14.20 3.88 8.57
CA PHE A 217 -14.34 3.67 7.14
C PHE A 217 -15.64 4.29 6.59
N ALA A 218 -16.77 4.08 7.26
CA ALA A 218 -18.04 4.69 6.86
C ALA A 218 -17.99 6.23 6.88
N ARG A 219 -17.28 6.83 7.86
CA ARG A 219 -17.05 8.28 7.90
C ARG A 219 -16.18 8.77 6.76
N TYR A 220 -15.13 8.01 6.41
CA TYR A 220 -14.25 8.31 5.29
C TYR A 220 -15.01 8.28 3.95
N VAL A 221 -15.76 7.21 3.69
CA VAL A 221 -16.60 7.08 2.48
C VAL A 221 -17.61 8.21 2.39
N ALA A 222 -18.31 8.53 3.48
CA ALA A 222 -19.28 9.63 3.51
C ALA A 222 -18.63 11.02 3.30
N ALA A 223 -17.37 11.22 3.72
CA ALA A 223 -16.64 12.44 3.46
C ALA A 223 -16.26 12.56 1.98
N LYS A 224 -15.79 11.46 1.36
CA LYS A 224 -15.46 11.40 -0.09
C LYS A 224 -16.69 11.59 -0.98
N GLU A 225 -17.84 11.01 -0.63
CA GLU A 225 -19.09 11.23 -1.35
C GLU A 225 -19.52 12.72 -1.34
N LYS A 226 -19.39 13.38 -0.19
CA LYS A 226 -19.66 14.82 -0.07
C LYS A 226 -18.73 15.66 -0.94
N GLU A 227 -17.47 15.29 -1.04
CA GLU A 227 -16.49 15.97 -1.87
C GLU A 227 -16.80 15.79 -3.37
N LEU A 228 -17.13 14.56 -3.77
CA LEU A 228 -17.57 14.24 -5.12
C LEU A 228 -18.84 15.01 -5.53
N GLN A 229 -19.80 15.13 -4.62
CA GLN A 229 -21.02 15.93 -4.87
C GLN A 229 -20.72 17.42 -5.00
N LYS A 230 -19.75 17.96 -4.26
CA LYS A 230 -19.29 19.34 -4.40
C LYS A 230 -18.63 19.57 -5.76
N LEU A 231 -17.81 18.64 -6.24
CA LEU A 231 -17.17 18.71 -7.54
C LEU A 231 -18.20 18.63 -8.68
N LYS A 232 -19.17 17.72 -8.60
CA LYS A 232 -20.27 17.64 -9.56
C LYS A 232 -21.10 18.92 -9.63
N LYS A 233 -21.39 19.57 -8.51
CA LYS A 233 -22.10 20.87 -8.50
C LYS A 233 -21.29 22.00 -9.12
N ARG A 234 -19.95 21.96 -9.07
CA ARG A 234 -19.09 22.96 -9.70
C ARG A 234 -18.97 22.79 -11.22
N SER A 235 -19.18 21.59 -11.76
CA SER A 235 -19.12 21.31 -13.19
C SER A 235 -20.43 21.65 -13.96
N TYR A 236 -21.49 22.04 -13.27
CA TYR A 236 -22.79 22.45 -13.85
C TYR A 236 -23.06 23.97 -13.75
N LEU A 237 -22.08 24.75 -13.29
CA LEU A 237 -22.06 26.22 -13.29
C LEU A 237 -21.00 26.76 -14.25
#